data_7cf64242041ee1a70a3ccb0297a1000f
#
_entry.id   7cf64242041ee1a70a3ccb0297a1000f
#
_cell.length_a   1.000
_cell.length_b   1.000
_cell.length_c   1.000
_cell.angle_alpha   90.00
_cell.angle_beta   90.00
_cell.angle_gamma   90.00
#
_symmetry.space_group_name_H-M   'P 1'
#
loop_
_entity.id
_entity.type
_entity.pdbx_description
1 polymer ?
#
loop_
_entity_poly.entity_id
_entity_poly.type
_entity_poly.pdbx_seq_one_letter_code
_entity_poly.pdbx_strand_id
1 'polypeptide(L)' 'MKKPDPTMPLHLLPYEQRLKLYEKEKDKLLREERSLPATEFQRKLRALFKKYDL' A
#
# COMPACT_ATOMS: atom_id res chain seq x y z
N MET A 1 -22.97 7.27 -3.28
CA MET A 1 -21.61 7.49 -2.82
C MET A 1 -20.67 7.61 -3.99
N LYS A 2 -19.91 8.69 -4.05
CA LYS A 2 -19.00 8.89 -5.17
C LYS A 2 -17.79 7.98 -5.05
N LYS A 3 -17.41 7.38 -6.16
CA LYS A 3 -16.17 6.64 -6.21
C LYS A 3 -15.00 7.62 -6.12
N PRO A 4 -13.86 7.19 -5.53
CA PRO A 4 -12.70 8.07 -5.52
C PRO A 4 -12.31 8.42 -6.95
N ASP A 5 -11.97 9.68 -7.15
CA ASP A 5 -11.56 10.16 -8.46
C ASP A 5 -10.24 9.46 -8.84
N PRO A 6 -10.20 8.77 -10.00
CA PRO A 6 -8.97 8.08 -10.40
C PRO A 6 -7.81 9.03 -10.67
N THR A 7 -8.11 10.32 -10.86
CA THR A 7 -7.06 11.30 -11.06
C THR A 7 -6.57 11.91 -9.75
N MET A 8 -7.21 11.57 -8.62
CA MET A 8 -6.83 12.11 -7.33
C MET A 8 -5.53 11.49 -6.84
N PRO A 9 -4.50 12.29 -6.55
CA PRO A 9 -3.26 11.75 -6.02
C PRO A 9 -3.47 11.09 -4.65
N LEU A 10 -2.74 10.02 -4.41
CA LEU A 10 -2.85 9.28 -3.15
C LEU A 10 -2.52 10.14 -1.94
N HIS A 11 -1.59 11.09 -2.09
CA HIS A 11 -1.19 11.94 -0.98
C HIS A 11 -2.28 12.91 -0.52
N LEU A 12 -3.34 13.09 -1.31
CA LEU A 12 -4.47 13.92 -0.92
C LEU A 12 -5.52 13.15 -0.11
N LEU A 13 -5.40 11.83 -0.05
CA LEU A 13 -6.30 11.03 0.78
C LEU A 13 -5.99 11.21 2.25
N PRO A 14 -6.99 11.12 3.14
CA PRO A 14 -6.73 11.14 4.58
C PRO A 14 -5.75 10.04 4.98
N TYR A 15 -4.95 10.33 6.01
CA TYR A 15 -3.95 9.38 6.48
C TYR A 15 -4.57 8.01 6.80
N GLU A 16 -5.73 8.01 7.44
CA GLU A 16 -6.38 6.78 7.82
C GLU A 16 -6.73 5.90 6.61
N GLN A 17 -7.19 6.53 5.53
CA GLN A 17 -7.51 5.78 4.33
C GLN A 17 -6.25 5.25 3.66
N ARG A 18 -5.19 6.04 3.62
CA ARG A 18 -3.92 5.60 3.07
C ARG A 18 -3.39 4.40 3.86
N LEU A 19 -3.48 4.50 5.18
CA LEU A 19 -3.02 3.43 6.05
C LEU A 19 -3.80 2.13 5.81
N LYS A 20 -5.12 2.24 5.67
CA LYS A 20 -5.95 1.08 5.40
C LYS A 20 -5.59 0.41 4.08
N LEU A 21 -5.39 1.21 3.05
CA LEU A 21 -4.99 0.67 1.74
C LEU A 21 -3.62 0.00 1.82
N TYR A 22 -2.70 0.61 2.53
CA TYR A 22 -1.39 0.04 2.74
C TYR A 22 -1.48 -1.31 3.45
N GLU A 23 -2.28 -1.37 4.50
CA GLU A 23 -2.44 -2.61 5.26
C GLU A 23 -3.06 -3.72 4.42
N LYS A 24 -4.02 -3.39 3.57
CA LYS A 24 -4.61 -4.37 2.66
C LYS A 24 -3.59 -4.92 1.69
N GLU A 25 -2.81 -4.06 1.08
CA GLU A 25 -1.78 -4.50 0.15
C GLU A 25 -0.68 -5.28 0.84
N LYS A 26 -0.33 -4.87 2.05
CA LYS A 26 0.66 -5.59 2.84
C LYS A 26 0.17 -7.00 3.17
N ASP A 27 -1.09 -7.13 3.57
CA ASP A 27 -1.68 -8.42 3.89
C ASP A 27 -1.70 -9.33 2.66
N LYS A 28 -2.09 -8.77 1.52
CA LYS A 28 -2.09 -9.50 0.26
C LYS A 28 -0.69 -9.95 -0.11
N LEU A 29 0.28 -9.08 0.08
CA LEU A 29 1.67 -9.40 -0.20
C LEU A 29 2.15 -10.57 0.68
N LEU A 30 1.80 -10.53 1.96
CA LEU A 30 2.15 -11.60 2.88
C LEU A 30 1.57 -12.94 2.45
N ARG A 31 0.34 -12.93 1.95
CA ARG A 31 -0.32 -14.16 1.52
C ARG A 31 0.21 -14.70 0.20
N GLU A 32 0.44 -13.83 -0.76
CA GLU A 32 0.82 -14.24 -2.10
C GLU A 32 2.31 -14.51 -2.23
N GLU A 33 3.14 -13.82 -1.47
CA GLU A 33 4.58 -13.87 -1.63
C GLU A 33 5.29 -14.31 -0.36
N ARG A 34 4.73 -15.30 0.31
CA ARG A 34 5.30 -15.84 1.54
C ARG A 34 6.69 -16.43 1.35
N SER A 35 6.99 -16.89 0.14
CA SER A 35 8.26 -17.52 -0.15
C SER A 35 9.36 -16.55 -0.51
N LEU A 36 9.08 -15.25 -0.56
CA LEU A 36 10.07 -14.25 -0.89
C LEU A 36 11.11 -14.10 0.23
N PRO A 37 12.38 -13.86 -0.13
CA PRO A 37 13.39 -13.50 0.87
C PRO A 37 13.00 -12.22 1.58
N ALA A 38 13.44 -12.08 2.84
CA ALA A 38 13.12 -10.90 3.63
C ALA A 38 13.56 -9.61 2.93
N THR A 39 14.68 -9.64 2.24
CA THR A 39 15.19 -8.48 1.54
C THR A 39 14.21 -7.98 0.48
N GLU A 40 13.69 -8.89 -0.33
CA GLU A 40 12.74 -8.52 -1.37
C GLU A 40 11.41 -8.09 -0.79
N PHE A 41 10.97 -8.78 0.25
CA PHE A 41 9.74 -8.41 0.93
C PHE A 41 9.84 -6.98 1.46
N GLN A 42 10.96 -6.64 2.09
CA GLN A 42 11.17 -5.28 2.60
C GLN A 42 11.18 -4.24 1.49
N ARG A 43 11.76 -4.57 0.33
CA ARG A 43 11.75 -3.67 -0.82
C ARG A 43 10.32 -3.36 -1.26
N LYS A 44 9.48 -4.38 -1.31
CA LYS A 44 8.09 -4.20 -1.71
C LYS A 44 7.31 -3.38 -0.67
N LEU A 45 7.56 -3.63 0.60
CA LEU A 45 6.95 -2.81 1.65
C LEU A 45 7.36 -1.36 1.53
N ARG A 46 8.63 -1.12 1.28
CA ARG A 46 9.13 0.25 1.13
C ARG A 46 8.49 0.94 -0.07
N ALA A 47 8.29 0.21 -1.14
CA ALA A 47 7.60 0.75 -2.30
C ALA A 47 6.16 1.14 -1.96
N LEU A 48 5.49 0.33 -1.15
CA LEU A 48 4.14 0.65 -0.69
C LEU A 48 4.12 1.90 0.17
N PHE A 49 5.09 2.06 1.06
CA PHE A 49 5.20 3.25 1.87
C PHE A 49 5.30 4.50 0.99
N LYS A 50 6.15 4.45 0.00
CA LYS A 50 6.31 5.57 -0.92
C LYS A 50 5.05 5.82 -1.73
N LYS A 51 4.40 4.74 -2.18
CA LYS A 51 3.19 4.84 -2.97
C LYS A 51 2.08 5.58 -2.22
N TYR A 52 1.93 5.30 -0.94
CA TYR A 52 0.88 5.90 -0.14
C TYR A 52 1.35 7.11 0.67
N ASP A 53 2.59 7.54 0.46
CA ASP A 53 3.15 8.71 1.13
C ASP A 53 3.04 8.57 2.66
N LEU A 54 3.46 7.43 3.16
CA LEU A 54 3.48 7.17 4.61
C LEU A 54 4.92 7.37 5.20
#